data_ae7a8056832e237548e5111701460f27
#
_entry.id   ae7a8056832e237548e5111701460f27
#
_cell.length_a   1.000
_cell.length_b   1.000
_cell.length_c   1.000
_cell.angle_alpha   90.00
_cell.angle_beta   90.00
_cell.angle_gamma   90.00
#
_symmetry.space_group_name_H-M   'P 1'
#
loop_
_entity.id
_entity.type
_entity.pdbx_description
1 polymer ?
#
loop_
_entity_poly.entity_id
_entity_poly.type
_entity_poly.pdbx_seq_one_letter_code
_entity_poly.pdbx_strand_id
1 'polypeptide(L)'
;MIYEDTILDCYTDEPAGLGVPPYLGVHPRYLAGYLKGKVNYITIDDVRNYFEPKKEGQKTNIKAYNLTRKSIKEVLEKTKTLYCVVGIQTPGKYLSALPGTIRELRNFLGKINARKILYGPVVSTGTQLQGGRVAERIPGDIFDGRMGDVFGNYSELASLAIKGTSIVKQMPWPKMIEIETGRGCIMGKCSFCTEPLKSKVEWREQKDIHNEIKALYDLGERNFRLGKQSCFFSYKGINTKEIEKLLKPIGRESKLNLNCLHIDNIIPSLVDEDRTKLLVKHCTEGNVAAFGVESFDMEVVKQNTLNTAPEVAMKAIRIINKFGNKRGPNGMHYLLPGLNLVLGLKGESKKTGEINYEYLKKVLDEKLLLRRINIRQVTPMPGTAMEEVGTKFIRKNKSKYWKWRNKIRKEIDFEMLQRLVPLGTVLKDVRMEVHDGNHTFGRQMGSY
;
A
#
# COMPACT_ATOMS: atom_id res chain seq x y z
N MET A 1 28.11 2.89 13.57
CA MET A 1 28.94 2.36 12.45
C MET A 1 28.27 2.77 11.16
N ILE A 2 29.03 3.27 10.19
CA ILE A 2 28.54 3.66 8.85
C ILE A 2 29.18 2.70 7.85
N TYR A 3 28.34 2.09 7.00
CA TYR A 3 28.71 1.09 5.99
C TYR A 3 28.97 1.76 4.64
N GLU A 4 29.59 1.02 3.71
CA GLU A 4 29.82 1.46 2.32
C GLU A 4 28.58 1.27 1.42
N ASP A 5 27.67 0.37 1.81
CA ASP A 5 26.39 0.17 1.14
C ASP A 5 25.28 0.94 1.85
N THR A 6 24.44 1.61 1.08
CA THR A 6 23.30 2.37 1.61
C THR A 6 22.02 2.05 0.84
N ILE A 7 20.94 1.77 1.58
CA ILE A 7 19.59 1.66 1.04
C ILE A 7 18.91 3.02 1.19
N LEU A 8 18.53 3.63 0.07
CA LEU A 8 17.63 4.77 0.00
C LEU A 8 16.22 4.26 -0.25
N ASP A 9 15.37 4.26 0.77
CA ASP A 9 13.97 3.85 0.66
C ASP A 9 13.10 5.02 0.21
N CYS A 10 12.55 4.92 -1.00
CA CYS A 10 11.62 5.89 -1.56
C CYS A 10 10.16 5.58 -1.20
N TYR A 11 9.90 4.76 -0.18
CA TYR A 11 8.57 4.34 0.23
C TYR A 11 7.80 3.71 -0.93
N THR A 12 8.10 2.45 -1.21
CA THR A 12 7.47 1.74 -2.33
C THR A 12 5.97 1.71 -2.17
N ASP A 13 5.24 2.29 -3.13
CA ASP A 13 3.80 2.14 -3.25
C ASP A 13 3.50 1.28 -4.48
N GLU A 14 2.66 0.30 -4.31
CA GLU A 14 2.28 -0.65 -5.35
C GLU A 14 0.76 -0.69 -5.53
N PRO A 15 0.25 -1.15 -6.70
CA PRO A 15 -1.19 -1.30 -6.90
C PRO A 15 -1.87 -2.19 -5.86
N ALA A 16 -1.17 -3.18 -5.32
CA ALA A 16 -1.65 -4.03 -4.23
C ALA A 16 -1.67 -3.33 -2.86
N GLY A 17 -1.09 -2.15 -2.76
CA GLY A 17 -1.20 -1.22 -1.66
C GLY A 17 -0.53 -1.65 -0.35
N LEU A 18 0.49 -0.92 0.07
CA LEU A 18 1.14 -1.13 1.37
C LEU A 18 0.37 -0.56 2.56
N GLY A 19 -0.69 0.17 2.30
CA GLY A 19 -1.39 0.89 3.34
C GLY A 19 -0.90 2.32 3.51
N VAL A 20 -0.92 2.80 4.74
CA VAL A 20 -0.63 4.20 5.03
C VAL A 20 0.78 4.35 5.59
N PRO A 21 1.60 5.24 5.00
CA PRO A 21 2.88 5.60 5.60
C PRO A 21 2.71 6.22 7.02
N PRO A 22 3.73 6.16 7.87
CA PRO A 22 5.03 5.56 7.62
C PRO A 22 5.01 4.03 7.74
N TYR A 23 5.62 3.37 6.78
CA TYR A 23 5.76 1.92 6.76
C TYR A 23 7.17 1.50 6.34
N LEU A 24 7.52 0.27 6.68
CA LEU A 24 8.69 -0.41 6.18
C LEU A 24 8.25 -1.59 5.31
N GLY A 25 8.47 -1.45 4.01
CA GLY A 25 8.14 -2.47 3.02
C GLY A 25 9.07 -3.68 3.07
N VAL A 26 8.70 -4.71 2.33
CA VAL A 26 9.50 -5.93 2.19
C VAL A 26 10.79 -5.70 1.40
N HIS A 27 10.74 -4.87 0.36
CA HIS A 27 11.89 -4.65 -0.54
C HIS A 27 13.15 -4.17 0.18
N PRO A 28 13.13 -3.08 0.98
CA PRO A 28 14.32 -2.64 1.70
C PRO A 28 14.80 -3.67 2.72
N ARG A 29 13.89 -4.42 3.38
CA ARG A 29 14.27 -5.46 4.35
C ARG A 29 14.93 -6.65 3.68
N TYR A 30 14.38 -7.16 2.57
CA TYR A 30 14.96 -8.30 1.86
C TYR A 30 16.30 -7.95 1.24
N LEU A 31 16.42 -6.73 0.69
CA LEU A 31 17.71 -6.21 0.21
C LEU A 31 18.74 -6.12 1.35
N ALA A 32 18.34 -5.64 2.53
CA ALA A 32 19.23 -5.61 3.70
C ALA A 32 19.65 -7.02 4.13
N GLY A 33 18.76 -7.99 4.03
CA GLY A 33 19.08 -9.40 4.27
C GLY A 33 20.09 -9.96 3.28
N TYR A 34 19.95 -9.62 1.99
CA TYR A 34 20.89 -9.97 0.93
C TYR A 34 22.28 -9.34 1.19
N LEU A 35 22.31 -8.10 1.64
CA LEU A 35 23.54 -7.38 2.05
C LEU A 35 24.03 -7.77 3.46
N LYS A 36 23.56 -8.91 3.99
CA LYS A 36 23.95 -9.48 5.29
C LYS A 36 23.77 -8.52 6.48
N GLY A 37 22.84 -7.58 6.38
CA GLY A 37 22.56 -6.58 7.41
C GLY A 37 23.65 -5.48 7.56
N LYS A 38 24.69 -5.49 6.76
CA LYS A 38 25.80 -4.52 6.79
C LYS A 38 25.51 -3.35 5.84
N VAL A 39 24.49 -2.58 6.14
CA VAL A 39 23.98 -1.52 5.26
C VAL A 39 23.45 -0.36 6.08
N ASN A 40 23.62 0.86 5.57
CA ASN A 40 22.89 2.01 6.09
C ASN A 40 21.47 2.01 5.49
N TYR A 41 20.51 2.42 6.28
CA TYR A 41 19.15 2.70 5.82
C TYR A 41 18.85 4.19 6.00
N ILE A 42 18.44 4.83 4.94
CA ILE A 42 17.93 6.21 4.91
C ILE A 42 16.65 6.27 4.07
N THR A 43 15.84 7.28 4.31
CA THR A 43 14.59 7.49 3.59
C THR A 43 14.71 8.63 2.59
N ILE A 44 13.78 8.69 1.65
CA ILE A 44 13.70 9.84 0.73
C ILE A 44 13.43 11.15 1.48
N ASP A 45 12.75 11.10 2.65
CA ASP A 45 12.53 12.30 3.46
C ASP A 45 13.83 12.81 4.11
N ASP A 46 14.73 11.90 4.49
CA ASP A 46 16.06 12.29 4.96
C ASP A 46 16.85 13.02 3.86
N VAL A 47 16.78 12.51 2.62
CA VAL A 47 17.44 13.10 1.45
C VAL A 47 16.82 14.44 1.08
N ARG A 48 15.47 14.55 1.09
CA ARG A 48 14.75 15.82 0.90
C ARG A 48 15.19 16.87 1.91
N ASN A 49 15.22 16.48 3.19
CA ASN A 49 15.62 17.38 4.26
C ASN A 49 17.07 17.84 4.17
N TYR A 50 17.94 17.00 3.64
CA TYR A 50 19.38 17.31 3.48
C TYR A 50 19.66 18.21 2.27
N PHE A 51 19.11 17.91 1.08
CA PHE A 51 19.42 18.63 -0.15
C PHE A 51 18.54 19.83 -0.42
N GLU A 52 17.31 19.83 0.08
CA GLU A 52 16.33 20.90 -0.08
C GLU A 52 15.85 21.41 1.28
N PRO A 53 16.75 21.88 2.14
CA PRO A 53 16.33 22.54 3.37
C PRO A 53 15.42 23.70 2.99
N LYS A 54 14.35 23.89 3.76
CA LYS A 54 13.27 24.85 3.51
C LYS A 54 13.77 26.16 2.91
N LYS A 55 13.25 26.54 1.75
CA LYS A 55 13.55 27.84 1.15
C LYS A 55 12.97 28.94 2.03
N GLU A 56 13.76 29.98 2.31
CA GLU A 56 13.29 31.21 2.94
C GLU A 56 12.04 31.72 2.22
N GLY A 57 10.99 32.03 2.99
CA GLY A 57 9.71 32.50 2.47
C GLY A 57 8.64 31.44 2.16
N GLN A 58 8.92 30.16 2.29
CA GLN A 58 7.87 29.14 2.30
C GLN A 58 7.16 29.14 3.67
N LYS A 59 5.83 29.37 3.65
CA LYS A 59 4.95 29.37 4.83
C LYS A 59 4.86 28.04 5.57
N THR A 60 5.60 27.02 5.21
CA THR A 60 5.45 25.68 5.77
C THR A 60 6.48 25.41 6.84
N ASN A 61 6.06 25.55 8.09
CA ASN A 61 6.76 24.99 9.26
C ASN A 61 6.51 23.49 9.38
N ILE A 62 6.50 22.78 8.25
CA ILE A 62 6.26 21.33 8.24
C ILE A 62 7.43 20.64 8.92
N LYS A 63 7.14 19.94 10.02
CA LYS A 63 8.09 19.08 10.71
C LYS A 63 7.64 17.65 10.54
N ALA A 64 8.41 16.84 9.80
CA ALA A 64 8.20 15.41 9.65
C ALA A 64 8.79 14.66 10.85
N TYR A 65 8.07 13.65 11.35
CA TYR A 65 8.47 12.84 12.51
C TYR A 65 8.98 11.45 12.15
N ASN A 66 9.17 11.18 10.86
CA ASN A 66 9.63 9.89 10.33
C ASN A 66 11.05 9.94 9.74
N LEU A 67 11.85 10.94 10.11
CA LEU A 67 13.26 11.03 9.72
C LEU A 67 14.12 10.05 10.55
N THR A 68 15.13 9.45 9.90
CA THR A 68 16.17 8.73 10.63
C THR A 68 17.05 9.72 11.41
N ARG A 69 17.63 9.27 12.54
CA ARG A 69 18.49 10.14 13.37
C ARG A 69 19.95 10.01 12.95
N LYS A 70 20.23 10.00 11.65
CA LYS A 70 21.57 9.85 11.11
C LYS A 70 22.11 11.16 10.55
N SER A 71 23.41 11.34 10.60
CA SER A 71 24.10 12.35 9.80
C SER A 71 24.06 11.92 8.34
N ILE A 72 23.15 12.47 7.56
CA ILE A 72 22.99 12.11 6.13
C ILE A 72 24.25 12.47 5.35
N LYS A 73 24.92 13.59 5.71
CA LYS A 73 26.20 13.98 5.15
C LYS A 73 27.23 12.84 5.28
N GLU A 74 27.48 12.38 6.51
CA GLU A 74 28.45 11.32 6.77
C GLU A 74 28.10 10.00 6.10
N VAL A 75 26.81 9.65 6.05
CA VAL A 75 26.34 8.45 5.37
C VAL A 75 26.65 8.54 3.88
N LEU A 76 26.28 9.64 3.22
CA LEU A 76 26.48 9.81 1.77
C LEU A 76 27.96 9.92 1.38
N GLU A 77 28.80 10.57 2.19
CA GLU A 77 30.25 10.67 1.97
C GLU A 77 30.96 9.31 2.03
N LYS A 78 30.48 8.37 2.86
CA LYS A 78 31.03 7.02 2.98
C LYS A 78 30.39 5.99 2.05
N THR A 79 29.28 6.33 1.39
CA THR A 79 28.56 5.41 0.54
C THR A 79 29.31 5.17 -0.77
N LYS A 80 29.67 3.90 -1.03
CA LYS A 80 30.19 3.45 -2.33
C LYS A 80 29.08 2.96 -3.25
N THR A 81 28.07 2.23 -2.69
CA THR A 81 26.91 1.77 -3.46
C THR A 81 25.63 2.27 -2.81
N LEU A 82 24.82 2.97 -3.60
CA LEU A 82 23.51 3.47 -3.22
C LEU A 82 22.42 2.65 -3.92
N TYR A 83 21.67 1.88 -3.16
CA TYR A 83 20.53 1.12 -3.65
C TYR A 83 19.27 1.96 -3.50
N CYS A 84 18.70 2.43 -4.61
CA CYS A 84 17.48 3.22 -4.63
C CYS A 84 16.27 2.28 -4.75
N VAL A 85 15.53 2.11 -3.66
CA VAL A 85 14.35 1.25 -3.60
C VAL A 85 13.13 2.06 -4.01
N VAL A 86 12.63 1.84 -5.23
CA VAL A 86 11.55 2.64 -5.81
C VAL A 86 10.39 1.74 -6.21
N GLY A 87 9.17 2.17 -5.84
CA GLY A 87 7.92 1.48 -6.19
C GLY A 87 7.23 2.06 -7.40
N ILE A 88 6.09 1.45 -7.77
CA ILE A 88 5.14 2.02 -8.70
C ILE A 88 4.37 3.08 -7.93
N GLN A 89 4.53 4.34 -8.34
CA GLN A 89 3.95 5.47 -7.64
C GLN A 89 2.44 5.52 -7.83
N THR A 90 1.68 5.51 -6.77
CA THR A 90 0.26 5.86 -6.81
C THR A 90 0.09 7.25 -6.22
N PRO A 91 -0.35 8.24 -7.00
CA PRO A 91 -0.56 9.58 -6.47
C PRO A 91 -1.58 9.55 -5.33
N GLY A 92 -1.17 9.94 -4.15
CA GLY A 92 -2.00 10.05 -2.96
C GLY A 92 -1.70 11.35 -2.22
N LYS A 93 -2.62 11.79 -1.39
CA LYS A 93 -2.38 12.87 -0.43
C LYS A 93 -1.96 12.24 0.89
N TYR A 94 -0.69 11.91 1.00
CA TYR A 94 -0.10 11.47 2.25
C TYR A 94 0.29 12.70 3.09
N LEU A 95 0.17 12.58 4.40
CA LEU A 95 0.65 13.62 5.32
C LEU A 95 2.16 13.54 5.48
N SER A 96 2.69 12.33 5.56
CA SER A 96 4.13 12.06 5.68
C SER A 96 4.51 10.85 4.83
N ALA A 97 5.81 10.59 4.70
CA ALA A 97 6.35 9.46 3.93
C ALA A 97 5.81 9.43 2.48
N LEU A 98 5.75 10.59 1.83
CA LEU A 98 5.35 10.69 0.43
C LEU A 98 6.34 9.91 -0.45
N PRO A 99 5.88 8.94 -1.28
CA PRO A 99 6.77 8.16 -2.13
C PRO A 99 7.69 9.01 -3.00
N GLY A 100 8.97 8.66 -3.05
CA GLY A 100 9.96 9.30 -3.91
C GLY A 100 9.75 8.91 -5.37
N THR A 101 9.97 9.85 -6.30
CA THR A 101 9.80 9.64 -7.74
C THR A 101 11.14 9.55 -8.45
N ILE A 102 11.18 8.88 -9.61
CA ILE A 102 12.39 8.87 -10.46
C ILE A 102 12.79 10.28 -10.87
N ARG A 103 11.82 11.17 -11.14
CA ARG A 103 12.10 12.57 -11.47
C ARG A 103 12.76 13.31 -10.32
N GLU A 104 12.28 13.08 -9.11
CA GLU A 104 12.83 13.67 -7.90
C GLU A 104 14.25 13.16 -7.65
N LEU A 105 14.47 11.85 -7.78
CA LEU A 105 15.78 11.22 -7.62
C LEU A 105 16.81 11.80 -8.59
N ARG A 106 16.44 12.16 -9.81
CA ARG A 106 17.34 12.82 -10.78
C ARG A 106 17.99 14.06 -10.19
N ASN A 107 17.26 14.84 -9.40
CA ASN A 107 17.77 16.07 -8.78
C ASN A 107 18.79 15.82 -7.66
N PHE A 108 18.71 14.66 -7.01
CA PHE A 108 19.58 14.31 -5.87
C PHE A 108 20.76 13.44 -6.29
N LEU A 109 20.55 12.45 -7.14
CA LEU A 109 21.54 11.44 -7.47
C LEU A 109 22.80 12.02 -8.14
N GLY A 110 22.66 13.07 -8.94
CA GLY A 110 23.80 13.78 -9.53
C GLY A 110 24.75 14.44 -8.52
N LYS A 111 24.28 14.65 -7.28
CA LYS A 111 25.05 15.26 -6.19
C LYS A 111 25.71 14.21 -5.27
N ILE A 112 25.48 12.93 -5.52
CA ILE A 112 25.96 11.83 -4.68
C ILE A 112 27.04 11.06 -5.46
N ASN A 113 28.25 11.02 -4.93
CA ASN A 113 29.37 10.29 -5.52
C ASN A 113 29.37 8.84 -5.05
N ALA A 114 28.50 8.00 -5.65
CA ALA A 114 28.37 6.58 -5.37
C ALA A 114 27.88 5.85 -6.61
N ARG A 115 28.09 4.55 -6.71
CA ARG A 115 27.44 3.70 -7.69
C ARG A 115 25.94 3.59 -7.34
N LYS A 116 25.03 3.90 -8.28
CA LYS A 116 23.58 3.94 -8.09
C LYS A 116 22.92 2.72 -8.69
N ILE A 117 22.29 1.92 -7.88
CA ILE A 117 21.58 0.70 -8.30
C ILE A 117 20.09 0.92 -8.07
N LEU A 118 19.30 0.83 -9.14
CA LEU A 118 17.84 0.84 -9.02
C LEU A 118 17.33 -0.54 -8.62
N TYR A 119 16.49 -0.57 -7.59
CA TYR A 119 15.87 -1.79 -7.06
C TYR A 119 14.38 -1.59 -6.77
N GLY A 120 13.60 -2.66 -6.78
CA GLY A 120 12.20 -2.67 -6.42
C GLY A 120 11.24 -2.76 -7.62
N PRO A 121 9.92 -2.61 -7.40
CA PRO A 121 8.89 -2.88 -8.40
C PRO A 121 9.01 -2.07 -9.68
N VAL A 122 9.60 -0.88 -9.61
CA VAL A 122 9.79 -0.01 -10.78
C VAL A 122 10.66 -0.65 -11.86
N VAL A 123 11.55 -1.55 -11.51
CA VAL A 123 12.51 -2.17 -12.45
C VAL A 123 11.80 -2.94 -13.56
N SER A 124 10.70 -3.61 -13.24
CA SER A 124 9.94 -4.43 -14.19
C SER A 124 8.81 -3.69 -14.91
N THR A 125 8.22 -2.69 -14.29
CA THR A 125 6.96 -2.10 -14.78
C THR A 125 7.05 -0.62 -15.12
N GLY A 126 8.15 0.07 -14.76
CA GLY A 126 8.26 1.52 -14.87
C GLY A 126 7.51 2.25 -13.76
N THR A 127 7.34 3.55 -13.90
CA THR A 127 6.72 4.39 -12.87
C THR A 127 5.37 4.95 -13.29
N GLN A 128 4.51 5.15 -12.31
CA GLN A 128 3.24 5.86 -12.43
C GLN A 128 3.28 7.13 -11.58
N LEU A 129 3.51 8.29 -12.21
CA LEU A 129 3.52 9.57 -11.50
C LEU A 129 2.13 10.13 -11.25
N GLN A 130 1.20 9.86 -12.15
CA GLN A 130 -0.17 10.39 -12.09
C GLN A 130 -1.12 9.48 -12.86
N GLY A 131 -2.22 9.09 -12.22
CA GLY A 131 -3.30 8.39 -12.93
C GLY A 131 -3.82 9.19 -14.14
N GLY A 132 -4.25 8.50 -15.17
CA GLY A 132 -4.72 9.11 -16.39
C GLY A 132 -3.64 9.45 -17.43
N ARG A 133 -2.41 9.08 -17.17
CA ARG A 133 -1.26 9.20 -18.10
C ARG A 133 -0.64 7.84 -18.35
N VAL A 134 0.11 7.73 -19.44
CA VAL A 134 0.91 6.53 -19.71
C VAL A 134 2.04 6.44 -18.68
N ALA A 135 2.41 5.22 -18.33
CA ALA A 135 3.54 4.95 -17.45
C ALA A 135 4.85 5.52 -18.02
N GLU A 136 5.68 6.06 -17.14
CA GLU A 136 6.97 6.62 -17.55
C GLU A 136 8.04 5.51 -17.57
N ARG A 137 8.83 5.50 -18.63
CA ARG A 137 10.01 4.62 -18.71
C ARG A 137 11.12 5.16 -17.81
N ILE A 138 11.92 4.25 -17.28
CA ILE A 138 13.07 4.61 -16.45
C ILE A 138 14.14 5.19 -17.38
N PRO A 139 14.64 6.42 -17.12
CA PRO A 139 15.76 6.98 -17.87
C PRO A 139 17.03 6.13 -17.73
N GLY A 140 17.75 5.96 -18.85
CA GLY A 140 18.95 5.14 -18.88
C GLY A 140 20.19 5.75 -18.21
N ASP A 141 20.13 7.05 -17.97
CA ASP A 141 21.27 7.89 -17.58
C ASP A 141 21.38 8.19 -16.06
N ILE A 142 20.45 7.71 -15.24
CA ILE A 142 20.43 8.05 -13.81
C ILE A 142 21.05 6.97 -12.94
N PHE A 143 21.00 5.73 -13.38
CA PHE A 143 21.43 4.57 -12.60
C PHE A 143 22.54 3.81 -13.33
N ASP A 144 23.58 3.42 -12.58
CA ASP A 144 24.69 2.61 -13.07
C ASP A 144 24.32 1.14 -13.24
N GLY A 145 23.18 0.73 -12.65
CA GLY A 145 22.67 -0.62 -12.78
C GLY A 145 21.23 -0.78 -12.27
N ARG A 146 20.64 -1.93 -12.60
CA ARG A 146 19.31 -2.33 -12.15
C ARG A 146 19.40 -3.71 -11.53
N MET A 147 18.63 -3.95 -10.47
CA MET A 147 18.62 -5.19 -9.74
C MET A 147 17.18 -5.69 -9.62
N GLY A 148 16.95 -6.94 -10.01
CA GLY A 148 15.67 -7.63 -9.81
C GLY A 148 15.50 -8.10 -8.37
N ASP A 149 14.55 -9.01 -8.15
CA ASP A 149 14.33 -9.62 -6.84
C ASP A 149 15.61 -10.29 -6.31
N VAL A 150 15.84 -10.17 -5.01
CA VAL A 150 17.05 -10.71 -4.34
C VAL A 150 16.92 -12.19 -3.97
N PHE A 151 15.83 -12.82 -4.35
CA PHE A 151 15.56 -14.25 -4.12
C PHE A 151 14.75 -14.84 -5.29
N GLY A 152 14.96 -16.12 -5.56
CA GLY A 152 14.27 -16.84 -6.62
C GLY A 152 12.99 -17.55 -6.14
N ASN A 153 12.97 -17.96 -4.86
CA ASN A 153 11.85 -18.70 -4.25
C ASN A 153 11.72 -18.40 -2.74
N TYR A 154 10.60 -18.81 -2.15
CA TYR A 154 10.34 -18.53 -0.72
C TYR A 154 11.24 -19.29 0.26
N SER A 155 11.87 -20.37 -0.14
CA SER A 155 12.85 -21.05 0.72
C SER A 155 14.10 -20.18 0.92
N GLU A 156 14.59 -19.53 -0.14
CA GLU A 156 15.68 -18.56 -0.05
C GLU A 156 15.28 -17.33 0.76
N LEU A 157 14.05 -16.85 0.56
CA LEU A 157 13.52 -15.69 1.25
C LEU A 157 13.51 -15.87 2.78
N ALA A 158 13.22 -17.06 3.29
CA ALA A 158 13.10 -17.29 4.73
C ALA A 158 14.33 -16.79 5.51
N SER A 159 15.54 -17.09 5.03
CA SER A 159 16.79 -16.61 5.64
C SER A 159 17.00 -15.10 5.46
N LEU A 160 16.70 -14.58 4.27
CA LEU A 160 16.88 -13.15 3.96
C LEU A 160 15.93 -12.28 4.78
N ALA A 161 14.69 -12.70 4.93
CA ALA A 161 13.68 -12.00 5.72
C ALA A 161 14.13 -11.82 7.18
N ILE A 162 14.69 -12.86 7.80
CA ILE A 162 15.23 -12.79 9.18
C ILE A 162 16.44 -11.87 9.25
N LYS A 163 17.42 -12.02 8.35
CA LYS A 163 18.62 -11.16 8.35
C LYS A 163 18.26 -9.69 8.10
N GLY A 164 17.26 -9.45 7.28
CA GLY A 164 16.79 -8.12 6.91
C GLY A 164 16.07 -7.36 8.05
N THR A 165 15.67 -8.06 9.13
CA THR A 165 15.06 -7.39 10.29
C THR A 165 16.00 -6.38 10.95
N SER A 166 17.31 -6.54 10.77
CA SER A 166 18.34 -5.67 11.37
C SER A 166 18.15 -4.17 11.08
N ILE A 167 17.59 -3.82 9.92
CA ILE A 167 17.41 -2.39 9.56
C ILE A 167 16.33 -1.69 10.38
N VAL A 168 15.40 -2.41 11.04
CA VAL A 168 14.36 -1.74 11.86
C VAL A 168 14.94 -0.94 13.00
N LYS A 169 16.13 -1.33 13.53
CA LYS A 169 16.84 -0.59 14.57
C LYS A 169 17.34 0.79 14.11
N GLN A 170 17.41 1.01 12.79
CA GLN A 170 17.84 2.29 12.22
C GLN A 170 16.69 3.28 12.09
N MET A 171 15.47 2.87 12.42
CA MET A 171 14.24 3.68 12.35
C MET A 171 13.69 3.90 13.75
N PRO A 172 13.83 5.12 14.30
CA PRO A 172 13.47 5.40 15.70
C PRO A 172 11.98 5.69 15.91
N TRP A 173 11.18 5.71 14.85
CA TRP A 173 9.75 6.06 14.90
C TRP A 173 8.84 4.84 14.71
N PRO A 174 7.61 4.87 15.29
CA PRO A 174 6.61 3.83 15.04
C PRO A 174 6.26 3.74 13.56
N LYS A 175 6.15 2.53 13.05
CA LYS A 175 5.89 2.26 11.63
C LYS A 175 5.09 0.98 11.45
N MET A 176 4.40 0.88 10.33
CA MET A 176 3.78 -0.35 9.87
C MET A 176 4.84 -1.21 9.15
N ILE A 177 4.98 -2.45 9.55
CA ILE A 177 5.85 -3.42 8.89
C ILE A 177 5.02 -4.28 7.94
N GLU A 178 5.36 -4.24 6.66
CA GLU A 178 4.75 -5.15 5.68
C GLU A 178 5.35 -6.56 5.81
N ILE A 179 4.49 -7.56 5.81
CA ILE A 179 4.87 -8.98 5.80
C ILE A 179 4.32 -9.61 4.53
N GLU A 180 5.18 -10.14 3.70
CA GLU A 180 4.78 -10.87 2.51
C GLU A 180 4.25 -12.24 2.90
N THR A 181 3.00 -12.53 2.52
CA THR A 181 2.35 -13.81 2.77
C THR A 181 2.26 -14.66 1.50
N GLY A 182 2.42 -14.01 0.36
CA GLY A 182 2.42 -14.61 -0.97
C GLY A 182 2.51 -13.52 -2.02
N ARG A 183 2.52 -13.91 -3.29
CA ARG A 183 2.54 -13.03 -4.45
C ARG A 183 1.64 -13.56 -5.56
N GLY A 184 1.38 -12.73 -6.56
CA GLY A 184 0.53 -13.07 -7.69
C GLY A 184 -0.96 -12.94 -7.40
N CYS A 185 -1.77 -13.17 -8.42
CA CYS A 185 -3.21 -13.06 -8.38
C CYS A 185 -3.87 -14.30 -8.98
N ILE A 186 -4.69 -15.01 -8.20
CA ILE A 186 -5.40 -16.22 -8.67
C ILE A 186 -6.41 -15.93 -9.80
N MET A 187 -6.88 -14.69 -9.92
CA MET A 187 -7.78 -14.28 -11.00
C MET A 187 -7.00 -13.81 -12.24
N GLY A 188 -5.97 -13.01 -12.07
CA GLY A 188 -4.93 -12.64 -13.04
C GLY A 188 -5.36 -12.12 -14.42
N LYS A 189 -6.62 -11.66 -14.60
CA LYS A 189 -7.21 -11.39 -15.92
C LYS A 189 -7.59 -9.93 -16.18
N CYS A 190 -7.50 -9.05 -15.17
CA CYS A 190 -7.90 -7.65 -15.33
C CYS A 190 -7.00 -6.94 -16.35
N SER A 191 -7.61 -6.27 -17.33
CA SER A 191 -6.95 -5.66 -18.48
C SER A 191 -5.83 -4.67 -18.17
N PHE A 192 -5.87 -4.04 -17.01
CA PHE A 192 -4.94 -2.99 -16.60
C PHE A 192 -3.91 -3.43 -15.57
N CYS A 193 -4.02 -4.68 -15.06
CA CYS A 193 -3.25 -5.13 -13.91
C CYS A 193 -1.88 -5.68 -14.32
N THR A 194 -0.83 -5.20 -13.66
CA THR A 194 0.55 -5.66 -13.88
C THR A 194 0.92 -6.88 -13.05
N GLU A 195 0.07 -7.29 -12.10
CA GLU A 195 0.43 -8.37 -11.16
C GLU A 195 0.73 -9.71 -11.86
N PRO A 196 -0.06 -10.16 -12.87
CA PRO A 196 0.25 -11.39 -13.59
C PRO A 196 1.55 -11.34 -14.41
N LEU A 197 2.03 -10.12 -14.73
CA LEU A 197 3.28 -9.92 -15.46
C LEU A 197 4.50 -9.99 -14.53
N LYS A 198 4.31 -9.69 -13.24
CA LYS A 198 5.38 -9.64 -12.24
C LYS A 198 5.58 -10.96 -11.52
N SER A 199 4.49 -11.64 -11.19
CA SER A 199 4.52 -12.73 -10.23
C SER A 199 3.58 -13.87 -10.63
N LYS A 200 4.08 -15.10 -10.54
CA LYS A 200 3.23 -16.29 -10.48
C LYS A 200 2.56 -16.37 -9.12
N VAL A 201 1.43 -17.09 -9.06
CA VAL A 201 0.74 -17.32 -7.78
C VAL A 201 1.56 -18.23 -6.90
N GLU A 202 1.98 -17.73 -5.76
CA GLU A 202 2.82 -18.45 -4.82
C GLU A 202 2.53 -17.97 -3.39
N TRP A 203 2.61 -18.88 -2.40
CA TRP A 203 2.39 -18.55 -0.98
C TRP A 203 3.56 -18.98 -0.12
N ARG A 204 3.91 -18.15 0.86
CA ARG A 204 4.90 -18.47 1.87
C ARG A 204 4.36 -19.47 2.88
N GLU A 205 5.22 -20.27 3.46
CA GLU A 205 4.88 -21.15 4.57
C GLU A 205 4.60 -20.34 5.85
N GLN A 206 3.57 -20.75 6.59
CA GLN A 206 3.19 -20.09 7.85
C GLN A 206 4.37 -19.99 8.82
N LYS A 207 5.16 -21.07 8.95
CA LYS A 207 6.34 -21.11 9.82
C LYS A 207 7.32 -19.98 9.52
N ASP A 208 7.58 -19.69 8.25
CA ASP A 208 8.52 -18.65 7.84
C ASP A 208 7.97 -17.26 8.11
N ILE A 209 6.65 -17.08 7.90
CA ILE A 209 5.95 -15.83 8.25
C ILE A 209 5.99 -15.61 9.76
N HIS A 210 5.69 -16.62 10.56
CA HIS A 210 5.71 -16.53 12.01
C HIS A 210 7.12 -16.26 12.56
N ASN A 211 8.15 -16.88 12.00
CA ASN A 211 9.54 -16.66 12.38
C ASN A 211 9.98 -15.21 12.08
N GLU A 212 9.60 -14.66 10.93
CA GLU A 212 9.88 -13.27 10.58
C GLU A 212 9.18 -12.29 11.52
N ILE A 213 7.88 -12.49 11.78
CA ILE A 213 7.12 -11.66 12.72
C ILE A 213 7.73 -11.74 14.13
N LYS A 214 8.10 -12.95 14.58
CA LYS A 214 8.75 -13.13 15.88
C LYS A 214 10.08 -12.39 15.96
N ALA A 215 10.94 -12.51 14.95
CA ALA A 215 12.21 -11.79 14.90
C ALA A 215 12.03 -10.28 14.97
N LEU A 216 11.04 -9.73 14.26
CA LEU A 216 10.68 -8.32 14.32
C LEU A 216 10.08 -7.93 15.67
N TYR A 217 9.23 -8.78 16.24
CA TYR A 217 8.64 -8.59 17.57
C TYR A 217 9.72 -8.53 18.67
N ASP A 218 10.71 -9.41 18.62
CA ASP A 218 11.84 -9.46 19.56
C ASP A 218 12.71 -8.18 19.45
N LEU A 219 12.66 -7.48 18.30
CA LEU A 219 13.30 -6.16 18.08
C LEU A 219 12.43 -4.97 18.52
N GLY A 220 11.23 -5.22 19.05
CA GLY A 220 10.32 -4.18 19.55
C GLY A 220 9.20 -3.80 18.60
N GLU A 221 9.12 -4.37 17.41
CA GLU A 221 8.06 -4.04 16.46
C GLU A 221 6.72 -4.66 16.85
N ARG A 222 5.63 -3.91 16.68
CA ARG A 222 4.28 -4.29 17.14
C ARG A 222 3.17 -4.07 16.10
N ASN A 223 3.51 -3.54 14.92
CA ASN A 223 2.52 -3.16 13.91
C ASN A 223 2.83 -3.87 12.60
N PHE A 224 1.98 -4.80 12.20
CA PHE A 224 2.19 -5.64 11.03
C PHE A 224 1.02 -5.60 10.06
N ARG A 225 1.34 -5.64 8.77
CA ARG A 225 0.38 -5.79 7.69
C ARG A 225 0.74 -7.00 6.84
N LEU A 226 -0.18 -7.95 6.76
CA LEU A 226 -0.04 -9.16 5.95
C LEU A 226 -0.47 -8.86 4.52
N GLY A 227 0.45 -8.92 3.57
CA GLY A 227 0.19 -8.45 2.21
C GLY A 227 1.07 -9.08 1.15
N LYS A 228 1.30 -8.31 0.08
CA LYS A 228 1.97 -8.59 -1.19
C LYS A 228 1.17 -9.47 -2.15
N GLN A 229 0.37 -10.39 -1.69
CA GLN A 229 -0.58 -11.11 -2.53
C GLN A 229 -1.79 -10.23 -2.87
N SER A 230 -2.36 -10.41 -4.06
CA SER A 230 -3.50 -9.61 -4.53
C SER A 230 -4.80 -9.85 -3.77
N CYS A 231 -4.90 -10.92 -2.99
CA CYS A 231 -6.06 -11.23 -2.16
C CYS A 231 -5.68 -12.10 -0.97
N PHE A 232 -5.87 -11.57 0.23
CA PHE A 232 -5.58 -12.33 1.46
C PHE A 232 -6.42 -13.62 1.58
N PHE A 233 -7.68 -13.59 1.17
CA PHE A 233 -8.56 -14.77 1.19
C PHE A 233 -8.19 -15.87 0.19
N SER A 234 -7.25 -15.60 -0.71
CA SER A 234 -6.71 -16.64 -1.61
C SER A 234 -5.58 -17.47 -1.01
N TYR A 235 -5.13 -17.14 0.20
CA TYR A 235 -4.00 -17.79 0.83
C TYR A 235 -4.11 -19.32 0.81
N LYS A 236 -3.04 -19.98 0.35
CA LYS A 236 -2.97 -21.46 0.22
C LYS A 236 -4.17 -22.08 -0.52
N GLY A 237 -4.64 -21.41 -1.61
CA GLY A 237 -5.73 -21.96 -2.45
C GLY A 237 -7.13 -21.72 -1.88
N ILE A 238 -7.39 -20.55 -1.27
CA ILE A 238 -8.70 -20.19 -0.67
C ILE A 238 -9.03 -21.06 0.54
N ASN A 239 -8.03 -21.51 1.27
CA ASN A 239 -8.20 -22.47 2.35
C ASN A 239 -8.41 -21.77 3.71
N THR A 240 -9.64 -21.78 4.20
CA THR A 240 -10.03 -21.14 5.47
C THR A 240 -9.22 -21.68 6.68
N LYS A 241 -8.93 -23.00 6.72
CA LYS A 241 -8.12 -23.60 7.80
C LYS A 241 -6.67 -23.10 7.74
N GLU A 242 -6.10 -22.91 6.56
CA GLU A 242 -4.73 -22.39 6.41
C GLU A 242 -4.65 -20.90 6.79
N ILE A 243 -5.70 -20.12 6.51
CA ILE A 243 -5.83 -18.74 7.00
C ILE A 243 -5.91 -18.72 8.53
N GLU A 244 -6.68 -19.61 9.14
CA GLU A 244 -6.75 -19.72 10.61
C GLU A 244 -5.41 -20.10 11.22
N LYS A 245 -4.72 -21.11 10.68
CA LYS A 245 -3.38 -21.52 11.11
C LYS A 245 -2.35 -20.36 11.00
N LEU A 246 -2.47 -19.53 9.97
CA LEU A 246 -1.63 -18.35 9.83
C LEU A 246 -1.92 -17.29 10.90
N LEU A 247 -3.20 -16.99 11.14
CA LEU A 247 -3.60 -15.89 12.02
C LEU A 247 -3.56 -16.22 13.50
N LYS A 248 -3.94 -17.43 13.89
CA LYS A 248 -4.07 -17.81 15.31
C LYS A 248 -2.82 -17.58 16.16
N PRO A 249 -1.58 -17.94 15.72
CA PRO A 249 -0.38 -17.72 16.53
C PRO A 249 0.06 -16.25 16.68
N ILE A 250 -0.41 -15.37 15.78
CA ILE A 250 -0.02 -13.96 15.75
C ILE A 250 -1.19 -13.02 16.00
N GLY A 251 -2.40 -13.54 16.10
CA GLY A 251 -3.63 -12.78 16.25
C GLY A 251 -3.79 -12.15 17.63
N ARG A 252 -4.85 -11.37 17.77
CA ARG A 252 -5.19 -10.61 18.97
C ARG A 252 -5.29 -11.46 20.26
N GLU A 253 -5.67 -12.72 20.13
CA GLU A 253 -5.77 -13.67 21.25
C GLU A 253 -4.45 -14.46 21.48
N SER A 254 -3.39 -14.17 20.71
CA SER A 254 -2.10 -14.82 20.86
C SER A 254 -1.29 -14.26 22.02
N LYS A 255 -0.17 -14.93 22.36
CA LYS A 255 0.80 -14.42 23.34
C LYS A 255 1.57 -13.18 22.85
N LEU A 256 1.51 -12.88 21.54
CA LEU A 256 2.10 -11.68 20.99
C LEU A 256 1.14 -10.50 21.25
N ASN A 257 1.60 -9.52 21.97
CA ASN A 257 0.83 -8.30 22.21
C ASN A 257 1.09 -7.31 21.07
N LEU A 258 0.41 -7.49 19.95
CA LEU A 258 0.53 -6.64 18.78
C LEU A 258 -0.41 -5.43 18.91
N ASN A 259 0.09 -4.23 18.59
CA ASN A 259 -0.73 -3.03 18.53
C ASN A 259 -1.57 -3.01 17.25
N CYS A 260 -1.02 -3.52 16.15
CA CYS A 260 -1.70 -3.58 14.88
C CYS A 260 -1.35 -4.86 14.12
N LEU A 261 -2.38 -5.63 13.75
CA LEU A 261 -2.29 -6.72 12.80
C LEU A 261 -3.39 -6.54 11.76
N HIS A 262 -3.02 -6.11 10.58
CA HIS A 262 -3.95 -5.86 9.48
C HIS A 262 -3.63 -6.74 8.28
N ILE A 263 -4.59 -6.87 7.40
CA ILE A 263 -4.43 -7.52 6.09
C ILE A 263 -4.41 -6.47 4.98
N ASP A 264 -4.04 -6.90 3.78
CA ASP A 264 -4.11 -6.09 2.57
C ASP A 264 -5.42 -6.38 1.79
N ASN A 265 -5.35 -6.45 0.47
CA ASN A 265 -6.52 -6.54 -0.39
C ASN A 265 -7.33 -7.84 -0.23
N ILE A 266 -8.62 -7.75 -0.50
CA ILE A 266 -9.54 -8.88 -0.63
C ILE A 266 -10.30 -8.76 -1.96
N ILE A 267 -10.42 -9.86 -2.70
CA ILE A 267 -11.30 -9.96 -3.87
C ILE A 267 -12.72 -10.17 -3.36
N PRO A 268 -13.70 -9.32 -3.74
CA PRO A 268 -15.07 -9.41 -3.24
C PRO A 268 -15.76 -10.77 -3.44
N SER A 269 -15.47 -11.43 -4.58
CA SER A 269 -16.06 -12.76 -4.86
C SER A 269 -15.56 -13.88 -3.91
N LEU A 270 -14.50 -13.63 -3.15
CA LEU A 270 -13.98 -14.57 -2.15
C LEU A 270 -14.44 -14.25 -0.72
N VAL A 271 -15.27 -13.24 -0.54
CA VAL A 271 -15.81 -12.88 0.78
C VAL A 271 -16.93 -13.84 1.18
N ASP A 272 -16.74 -14.49 2.32
CA ASP A 272 -17.77 -15.24 3.02
C ASP A 272 -17.77 -14.94 4.53
N GLU A 273 -18.74 -15.49 5.22
CA GLU A 273 -18.92 -15.27 6.66
C GLU A 273 -17.77 -15.85 7.49
N ASP A 274 -17.31 -17.06 7.17
CA ASP A 274 -16.31 -17.77 7.99
C ASP A 274 -14.95 -17.08 7.93
N ARG A 275 -14.47 -16.75 6.74
CA ARG A 275 -13.21 -15.99 6.58
C ARG A 275 -13.31 -14.59 7.17
N THR A 276 -14.47 -13.94 7.04
CA THR A 276 -14.71 -12.62 7.65
C THR A 276 -14.66 -12.71 9.18
N LYS A 277 -15.30 -13.72 9.79
CA LYS A 277 -15.25 -13.95 11.24
C LYS A 277 -13.81 -14.20 11.73
N LEU A 278 -12.99 -14.97 10.96
CA LEU A 278 -11.59 -15.17 11.30
C LEU A 278 -10.80 -13.87 11.35
N LEU A 279 -10.98 -12.97 10.36
CA LEU A 279 -10.32 -11.66 10.40
C LEU A 279 -10.76 -10.83 11.61
N VAL A 280 -12.06 -10.78 11.88
CA VAL A 280 -12.61 -10.03 13.03
C VAL A 280 -12.11 -10.60 14.35
N LYS A 281 -11.93 -11.92 14.44
CA LYS A 281 -11.41 -12.60 15.63
C LYS A 281 -9.93 -12.32 15.87
N HIS A 282 -9.11 -12.42 14.84
CA HIS A 282 -7.65 -12.45 15.00
C HIS A 282 -6.96 -11.12 14.69
N CYS A 283 -7.48 -10.33 13.75
CA CYS A 283 -6.89 -9.02 13.42
C CYS A 283 -7.32 -7.94 14.42
N THR A 284 -6.52 -6.89 14.51
CA THR A 284 -6.84 -5.72 15.34
C THR A 284 -7.85 -4.81 14.63
N GLU A 285 -8.47 -3.92 15.38
CA GLU A 285 -9.40 -2.93 14.86
C GLU A 285 -8.74 -1.89 13.94
N GLY A 286 -9.57 -1.27 13.10
CA GLY A 286 -9.10 -0.36 12.05
C GLY A 286 -8.71 -1.06 10.75
N ASN A 287 -8.89 -2.38 10.67
CA ASN A 287 -8.55 -3.17 9.49
C ASN A 287 -9.49 -2.87 8.31
N VAL A 288 -8.97 -2.93 7.10
CA VAL A 288 -9.68 -2.59 5.87
C VAL A 288 -9.66 -3.76 4.88
N ALA A 289 -10.82 -4.28 4.55
CA ALA A 289 -10.98 -5.17 3.41
C ALA A 289 -10.96 -4.32 2.12
N ALA A 290 -9.80 -4.12 1.54
CA ALA A 290 -9.64 -3.30 0.35
C ALA A 290 -10.11 -4.06 -0.89
N PHE A 291 -11.23 -3.64 -1.48
CA PHE A 291 -11.89 -4.26 -2.62
C PHE A 291 -11.46 -3.61 -3.94
N GLY A 292 -10.92 -4.40 -4.85
CA GLY A 292 -10.75 -4.03 -6.25
C GLY A 292 -12.07 -4.21 -7.02
N VAL A 293 -13.02 -3.31 -6.83
CA VAL A 293 -14.28 -3.31 -7.57
C VAL A 293 -14.09 -2.71 -8.95
N GLU A 294 -13.32 -1.65 -9.03
CA GLU A 294 -12.90 -0.85 -10.17
C GLU A 294 -14.07 -0.14 -10.88
N SER A 295 -15.19 -0.81 -11.11
CA SER A 295 -16.41 -0.24 -11.67
C SER A 295 -17.65 -1.04 -11.29
N PHE A 296 -18.76 -0.34 -11.08
CA PHE A 296 -20.11 -0.94 -11.00
C PHE A 296 -20.84 -0.97 -12.35
N ASP A 297 -20.22 -0.53 -13.44
CA ASP A 297 -20.78 -0.63 -14.79
C ASP A 297 -20.43 -1.99 -15.39
N MET A 298 -21.45 -2.83 -15.62
CA MET A 298 -21.27 -4.19 -16.14
C MET A 298 -20.61 -4.24 -17.51
N GLU A 299 -20.76 -3.20 -18.34
CA GLU A 299 -20.06 -3.12 -19.62
C GLU A 299 -18.54 -2.95 -19.41
N VAL A 300 -18.16 -2.10 -18.47
CA VAL A 300 -16.75 -1.93 -18.08
C VAL A 300 -16.21 -3.21 -17.45
N VAL A 301 -16.98 -3.86 -16.57
CA VAL A 301 -16.62 -5.12 -15.92
C VAL A 301 -16.28 -6.18 -16.98
N LYS A 302 -17.16 -6.37 -17.96
CA LYS A 302 -16.99 -7.37 -19.03
C LYS A 302 -15.78 -7.06 -19.93
N GLN A 303 -15.68 -5.82 -20.43
CA GLN A 303 -14.62 -5.43 -21.36
C GLN A 303 -13.21 -5.44 -20.77
N ASN A 304 -13.09 -5.40 -19.45
CA ASN A 304 -11.79 -5.44 -18.75
C ASN A 304 -11.56 -6.71 -17.95
N THR A 305 -12.46 -7.69 -18.08
CA THR A 305 -12.40 -8.97 -17.34
C THR A 305 -12.17 -8.74 -15.84
N LEU A 306 -12.95 -7.79 -15.26
CA LEU A 306 -12.81 -7.47 -13.84
C LEU A 306 -13.30 -8.64 -12.97
N ASN A 307 -12.70 -8.81 -11.82
CA ASN A 307 -12.95 -9.93 -10.91
C ASN A 307 -14.33 -9.93 -10.26
N THR A 308 -15.05 -8.80 -10.32
CA THR A 308 -16.19 -8.58 -9.45
C THR A 308 -17.34 -7.93 -10.20
N ALA A 309 -18.47 -8.63 -10.26
CA ALA A 309 -19.73 -8.04 -10.69
C ALA A 309 -20.31 -7.15 -9.57
N PRO A 310 -21.12 -6.13 -9.90
CA PRO A 310 -21.68 -5.18 -8.93
C PRO A 310 -22.43 -5.83 -7.75
N GLU A 311 -23.29 -6.78 -8.01
CA GLU A 311 -24.07 -7.45 -6.96
C GLU A 311 -23.20 -8.34 -6.05
N VAL A 312 -22.10 -8.90 -6.59
CA VAL A 312 -21.11 -9.64 -5.80
C VAL A 312 -20.37 -8.67 -4.86
N ALA A 313 -20.00 -7.49 -5.34
CA ALA A 313 -19.42 -6.43 -4.50
C ALA A 313 -20.38 -6.02 -3.38
N MET A 314 -21.65 -5.79 -3.69
CA MET A 314 -22.67 -5.43 -2.69
C MET A 314 -22.86 -6.53 -1.65
N LYS A 315 -22.92 -7.81 -2.06
CA LYS A 315 -22.97 -8.95 -1.14
C LYS A 315 -21.77 -8.96 -0.20
N ALA A 316 -20.55 -8.77 -0.73
CA ALA A 316 -19.33 -8.72 0.06
C ALA A 316 -19.34 -7.56 1.07
N ILE A 317 -19.79 -6.37 0.67
CA ILE A 317 -19.93 -5.20 1.56
C ILE A 317 -20.89 -5.53 2.72
N ARG A 318 -22.04 -6.16 2.46
CA ARG A 318 -23.00 -6.55 3.50
C ARG A 318 -22.41 -7.57 4.46
N ILE A 319 -21.69 -8.59 3.98
CA ILE A 319 -21.05 -9.61 4.83
C ILE A 319 -19.99 -8.96 5.75
N ILE A 320 -19.09 -8.14 5.21
CA ILE A 320 -18.08 -7.45 6.01
C ILE A 320 -18.74 -6.56 7.07
N ASN A 321 -19.78 -5.80 6.71
CA ASN A 321 -20.49 -4.95 7.67
C ASN A 321 -21.18 -5.77 8.76
N LYS A 322 -21.80 -6.90 8.43
CA LYS A 322 -22.49 -7.79 9.38
C LYS A 322 -21.58 -8.20 10.54
N PHE A 323 -20.33 -8.51 10.28
CA PHE A 323 -19.41 -9.03 11.30
C PHE A 323 -18.35 -8.01 11.77
N GLY A 324 -17.92 -7.09 10.91
CA GLY A 324 -16.81 -6.19 11.18
C GLY A 324 -17.17 -4.80 11.71
N ASN A 325 -18.45 -4.45 11.71
CA ASN A 325 -18.94 -3.11 12.07
C ASN A 325 -18.80 -2.77 13.57
N LYS A 326 -18.61 -3.74 14.44
CA LYS A 326 -18.41 -3.47 15.87
C LYS A 326 -17.10 -2.68 16.10
N ARG A 327 -17.13 -1.69 17.00
CA ARG A 327 -15.93 -0.93 17.40
C ARG A 327 -15.09 -1.71 18.39
N GLY A 328 -13.79 -1.60 18.23
CA GLY A 328 -12.81 -2.14 19.15
C GLY A 328 -12.28 -1.09 20.15
N PRO A 329 -11.32 -1.48 20.99
CA PRO A 329 -10.79 -0.66 22.09
C PRO A 329 -10.18 0.67 21.67
N ASN A 330 -9.61 0.79 20.45
CA ASN A 330 -9.01 2.02 19.95
C ASN A 330 -10.02 3.00 19.34
N GLY A 331 -11.33 2.65 19.36
CA GLY A 331 -12.42 3.46 18.82
C GLY A 331 -12.74 3.19 17.35
N MET A 332 -11.95 2.39 16.64
CA MET A 332 -12.22 2.01 15.25
C MET A 332 -13.03 0.73 15.14
N HIS A 333 -13.72 0.55 14.01
CA HIS A 333 -14.39 -0.71 13.68
C HIS A 333 -13.36 -1.82 13.45
N TYR A 334 -13.71 -3.08 13.76
CA TYR A 334 -12.78 -4.19 13.58
C TYR A 334 -12.39 -4.39 12.12
N LEU A 335 -13.38 -4.42 11.21
CA LEU A 335 -13.14 -4.63 9.78
C LEU A 335 -14.23 -3.93 8.96
N LEU A 336 -13.84 -3.05 8.07
CA LEU A 336 -14.76 -2.42 7.12
C LEU A 336 -14.26 -2.54 5.69
N PRO A 337 -15.16 -2.56 4.69
CA PRO A 337 -14.74 -2.56 3.30
C PRO A 337 -14.19 -1.19 2.90
N GLY A 338 -13.17 -1.19 2.05
CA GLY A 338 -12.70 -0.03 1.32
C GLY A 338 -12.84 -0.30 -0.18
N LEU A 339 -13.35 0.66 -0.94
CA LEU A 339 -13.57 0.49 -2.37
C LEU A 339 -12.49 1.19 -3.19
N ASN A 340 -12.01 0.52 -4.23
CA ASN A 340 -11.22 1.13 -5.28
C ASN A 340 -12.07 1.22 -6.54
N LEU A 341 -12.15 2.42 -7.13
CA LEU A 341 -12.77 2.69 -8.42
C LEU A 341 -11.71 3.23 -9.36
N VAL A 342 -11.63 2.66 -10.57
CA VAL A 342 -10.69 3.07 -11.61
C VAL A 342 -11.47 3.53 -12.84
N LEU A 343 -11.32 4.80 -13.17
CA LEU A 343 -11.96 5.39 -14.33
C LEU A 343 -10.99 5.49 -15.51
N GLY A 344 -11.54 5.51 -16.72
CA GLY A 344 -10.78 5.50 -17.96
C GLY A 344 -10.53 4.11 -18.53
N LEU A 345 -11.17 3.08 -17.99
CA LEU A 345 -11.12 1.71 -18.49
C LEU A 345 -11.87 1.57 -19.81
N LYS A 346 -11.56 0.52 -20.58
CA LYS A 346 -12.24 0.18 -21.82
C LYS A 346 -13.74 0.02 -21.58
N GLY A 347 -14.58 0.50 -22.49
CA GLY A 347 -16.04 0.43 -22.36
C GLY A 347 -16.68 1.54 -21.53
N GLU A 348 -15.89 2.39 -20.85
CA GLU A 348 -16.44 3.50 -20.07
C GLU A 348 -17.24 4.46 -20.94
N SER A 349 -18.44 4.80 -20.47
CA SER A 349 -19.40 5.68 -21.13
C SER A 349 -19.75 6.91 -20.27
N LYS A 350 -20.58 7.78 -20.79
CA LYS A 350 -21.13 8.92 -20.03
C LYS A 350 -21.98 8.48 -18.82
N LYS A 351 -22.54 7.27 -18.84
CA LYS A 351 -23.40 6.69 -17.78
C LYS A 351 -22.59 6.03 -16.68
N THR A 352 -21.34 5.58 -16.95
CA THR A 352 -20.53 4.83 -15.98
C THR A 352 -20.38 5.55 -14.64
N GLY A 353 -20.17 6.89 -14.68
CA GLY A 353 -20.04 7.67 -13.45
C GLY A 353 -21.33 7.73 -12.62
N GLU A 354 -22.48 7.79 -13.28
CA GLU A 354 -23.82 7.74 -12.67
C GLU A 354 -24.08 6.36 -12.04
N ILE A 355 -23.81 5.28 -12.78
CA ILE A 355 -23.94 3.91 -12.28
C ILE A 355 -23.09 3.72 -11.02
N ASN A 356 -21.82 4.11 -11.04
CA ASN A 356 -20.94 4.03 -9.88
C ASN A 356 -21.50 4.82 -8.68
N TYR A 357 -22.04 6.01 -8.93
CA TYR A 357 -22.63 6.84 -7.89
C TYR A 357 -23.88 6.21 -7.29
N GLU A 358 -24.78 5.64 -8.09
CA GLU A 358 -26.00 5.02 -7.61
C GLU A 358 -25.72 3.78 -6.72
N TYR A 359 -24.71 2.96 -7.07
CA TYR A 359 -24.31 1.87 -6.19
C TYR A 359 -23.71 2.37 -4.86
N LEU A 360 -22.92 3.44 -4.88
CA LEU A 360 -22.40 4.04 -3.64
C LEU A 360 -23.52 4.65 -2.80
N LYS A 361 -24.54 5.27 -3.44
CA LYS A 361 -25.71 5.78 -2.76
C LYS A 361 -26.53 4.64 -2.12
N LYS A 362 -26.71 3.52 -2.83
CA LYS A 362 -27.33 2.30 -2.29
C LYS A 362 -26.63 1.81 -1.01
N VAL A 363 -25.30 1.89 -0.94
CA VAL A 363 -24.55 1.57 0.29
C VAL A 363 -24.95 2.48 1.44
N LEU A 364 -25.10 3.81 1.20
CA LEU A 364 -25.59 4.74 2.22
C LEU A 364 -27.04 4.46 2.62
N ASP A 365 -27.93 4.22 1.66
CA ASP A 365 -29.35 3.98 1.89
C ASP A 365 -29.57 2.69 2.71
N GLU A 366 -28.74 1.67 2.48
CA GLU A 366 -28.72 0.43 3.28
C GLU A 366 -28.00 0.60 4.65
N LYS A 367 -27.57 1.82 5.00
CA LYS A 367 -26.84 2.14 6.25
C LYS A 367 -25.54 1.33 6.44
N LEU A 368 -24.96 0.87 5.34
CA LEU A 368 -23.67 0.16 5.35
C LEU A 368 -22.51 1.16 5.46
N LEU A 369 -21.41 0.73 6.05
CA LEU A 369 -20.20 1.54 6.23
C LEU A 369 -19.13 1.14 5.23
N LEU A 370 -18.46 2.14 4.66
CA LEU A 370 -17.23 2.01 3.88
C LEU A 370 -16.12 2.79 4.57
N ARG A 371 -15.01 2.14 4.82
CA ARG A 371 -13.85 2.80 5.45
C ARG A 371 -13.24 3.87 4.56
N ARG A 372 -13.26 3.64 3.24
CA ARG A 372 -12.74 4.58 2.24
C ARG A 372 -13.32 4.29 0.86
N ILE A 373 -13.30 5.31 0.00
CA ILE A 373 -13.59 5.19 -1.43
C ILE A 373 -12.41 5.83 -2.18
N ASN A 374 -11.58 5.01 -2.81
CA ASN A 374 -10.50 5.49 -3.68
C ASN A 374 -11.02 5.63 -5.09
N ILE A 375 -10.90 6.82 -5.67
CA ILE A 375 -11.28 7.11 -7.05
C ILE A 375 -10.02 7.50 -7.79
N ARG A 376 -9.59 6.66 -8.73
CA ARG A 376 -8.36 6.82 -9.52
C ARG A 376 -8.67 6.83 -11.01
N GLN A 377 -7.73 7.30 -11.81
CA GLN A 377 -7.73 7.10 -13.25
C GLN A 377 -6.73 6.01 -13.60
N VAL A 378 -7.07 5.17 -14.57
CA VAL A 378 -6.17 4.11 -15.02
C VAL A 378 -4.86 4.70 -15.57
N THR A 379 -3.78 4.00 -15.35
CA THR A 379 -2.51 4.22 -16.03
C THR A 379 -2.29 3.01 -16.94
N PRO A 380 -2.29 3.19 -18.26
CA PRO A 380 -1.89 2.14 -19.18
C PRO A 380 -0.43 1.76 -18.91
N MET A 381 -0.22 0.58 -18.34
CA MET A 381 1.10 0.06 -18.02
C MET A 381 1.62 -0.83 -19.14
N PRO A 382 2.95 -0.84 -19.41
CA PRO A 382 3.55 -1.70 -20.39
C PRO A 382 3.21 -3.18 -20.15
N GLY A 383 2.93 -3.93 -21.25
CA GLY A 383 2.59 -5.35 -21.23
C GLY A 383 1.16 -5.67 -20.79
N THR A 384 0.37 -4.69 -20.37
CA THR A 384 -1.05 -4.90 -20.06
C THR A 384 -1.93 -4.69 -21.28
N ALA A 385 -3.12 -5.33 -21.31
CA ALA A 385 -4.08 -5.09 -22.41
C ALA A 385 -4.56 -3.62 -22.48
N MET A 386 -4.42 -2.85 -21.39
CA MET A 386 -4.71 -1.41 -21.41
C MET A 386 -3.63 -0.58 -22.11
N GLU A 387 -2.42 -1.11 -22.37
CA GLU A 387 -1.39 -0.39 -23.13
C GLU A 387 -1.90 -0.02 -24.53
N GLU A 388 -2.50 -0.97 -25.24
CA GLU A 388 -3.08 -0.75 -26.58
C GLU A 388 -4.26 0.24 -26.56
N VAL A 389 -5.09 0.18 -25.53
CA VAL A 389 -6.22 1.11 -25.33
C VAL A 389 -5.72 2.54 -25.04
N GLY A 390 -4.60 2.63 -24.35
CA GLY A 390 -3.96 3.90 -23.99
C GLY A 390 -4.88 4.78 -23.16
N THR A 391 -4.83 6.08 -23.41
CA THR A 391 -5.61 7.10 -22.69
C THR A 391 -6.93 7.48 -23.36
N LYS A 392 -7.42 6.68 -24.32
CA LYS A 392 -8.62 7.01 -25.13
C LYS A 392 -9.83 7.32 -24.28
N PHE A 393 -10.20 6.44 -23.34
CA PHE A 393 -11.39 6.62 -22.50
C PHE A 393 -11.22 7.72 -21.45
N ILE A 394 -9.98 7.92 -20.96
CA ILE A 394 -9.65 9.01 -20.05
C ILE A 394 -9.90 10.35 -20.72
N ARG A 395 -9.37 10.54 -21.95
CA ARG A 395 -9.56 11.79 -22.71
C ARG A 395 -11.03 12.03 -23.05
N LYS A 396 -11.73 10.98 -23.52
CA LYS A 396 -13.15 11.03 -23.87
C LYS A 396 -14.02 11.47 -22.70
N ASN A 397 -13.71 11.01 -21.47
CA ASN A 397 -14.55 11.21 -20.29
C ASN A 397 -13.96 12.19 -19.25
N LYS A 398 -12.95 12.99 -19.62
CA LYS A 398 -12.20 13.86 -18.70
C LYS A 398 -13.09 14.79 -17.85
N SER A 399 -14.05 15.46 -18.45
CA SER A 399 -14.99 16.35 -17.73
C SER A 399 -15.90 15.59 -16.78
N LYS A 400 -16.30 14.36 -17.16
CA LYS A 400 -17.17 13.50 -16.35
C LYS A 400 -16.44 12.93 -15.12
N TYR A 401 -15.15 12.62 -15.26
CA TYR A 401 -14.31 12.18 -14.13
C TYR A 401 -14.38 13.17 -12.97
N TRP A 402 -14.07 14.46 -13.22
CA TRP A 402 -14.07 15.48 -12.17
C TRP A 402 -15.46 15.71 -11.59
N LYS A 403 -16.51 15.77 -12.45
CA LYS A 403 -17.89 15.93 -12.02
C LYS A 403 -18.28 14.83 -11.03
N TRP A 404 -18.12 13.56 -11.41
CA TRP A 404 -18.54 12.43 -10.58
C TRP A 404 -17.67 12.23 -9.36
N ARG A 405 -16.35 12.40 -9.49
CA ARG A 405 -15.43 12.37 -8.36
C ARG A 405 -15.82 13.39 -7.29
N ASN A 406 -16.08 14.64 -7.69
CA ASN A 406 -16.45 15.70 -6.74
C ASN A 406 -17.83 15.45 -6.13
N LYS A 407 -18.80 14.95 -6.92
CA LYS A 407 -20.12 14.57 -6.40
C LYS A 407 -20.02 13.43 -5.36
N ILE A 408 -19.28 12.37 -5.66
CA ILE A 408 -19.06 11.27 -4.71
C ILE A 408 -18.38 11.78 -3.44
N ARG A 409 -17.35 12.64 -3.54
CA ARG A 409 -16.67 13.22 -2.38
C ARG A 409 -17.61 14.03 -1.49
N LYS A 410 -18.49 14.84 -2.10
CA LYS A 410 -19.40 15.73 -1.39
C LYS A 410 -20.61 14.99 -0.78
N GLU A 411 -21.21 14.09 -1.54
CA GLU A 411 -22.52 13.51 -1.18
C GLU A 411 -22.40 12.12 -0.55
N ILE A 412 -21.33 11.39 -0.81
CA ILE A 412 -21.11 10.03 -0.29
C ILE A 412 -20.01 9.99 0.78
N ASP A 413 -18.79 10.42 0.42
CA ASP A 413 -17.64 10.34 1.34
C ASP A 413 -17.85 11.17 2.60
N PHE A 414 -18.36 12.38 2.46
CA PHE A 414 -18.56 13.27 3.60
C PHE A 414 -19.54 12.67 4.61
N GLU A 415 -20.68 12.19 4.12
CA GLU A 415 -21.67 11.54 4.99
C GLU A 415 -21.12 10.24 5.59
N MET A 416 -20.39 9.45 4.79
CA MET A 416 -19.76 8.24 5.27
C MET A 416 -18.77 8.52 6.41
N LEU A 417 -17.94 9.57 6.28
CA LEU A 417 -17.00 9.97 7.34
C LEU A 417 -17.72 10.36 8.63
N GLN A 418 -18.84 11.06 8.56
CA GLN A 418 -19.64 11.39 9.74
C GLN A 418 -20.22 10.14 10.43
N ARG A 419 -20.63 9.13 9.66
CA ARG A 419 -21.08 7.84 10.19
C ARG A 419 -19.94 7.02 10.79
N LEU A 420 -18.75 7.09 10.18
CA LEU A 420 -17.56 6.38 10.66
C LEU A 420 -17.00 6.99 11.96
N VAL A 421 -17.06 8.30 12.10
CA VAL A 421 -16.53 9.03 13.25
C VAL A 421 -17.56 10.05 13.71
N PRO A 422 -18.70 9.60 14.29
CA PRO A 422 -19.71 10.52 14.81
C PRO A 422 -19.16 11.35 15.96
N LEU A 423 -19.82 12.48 16.22
CA LEU A 423 -19.46 13.36 17.33
C LEU A 423 -19.37 12.58 18.65
N GLY A 424 -18.32 12.83 19.43
CA GLY A 424 -18.05 12.12 20.69
C GLY A 424 -17.24 10.83 20.53
N THR A 425 -16.87 10.42 19.30
CA THR A 425 -15.98 9.29 19.10
C THR A 425 -14.59 9.58 19.62
N VAL A 426 -14.08 8.73 20.52
CA VAL A 426 -12.71 8.80 21.03
C VAL A 426 -11.83 7.84 20.23
N LEU A 427 -10.83 8.35 19.55
CA LEU A 427 -9.80 7.58 18.87
C LEU A 427 -8.56 7.52 19.76
N LYS A 428 -8.08 6.32 20.09
CA LYS A 428 -6.86 6.11 20.90
C LYS A 428 -5.67 5.77 20.00
N ASP A 429 -4.47 5.80 20.58
CA ASP A 429 -3.23 5.41 19.93
C ASP A 429 -2.94 6.20 18.63
N VAL A 430 -3.26 7.49 18.66
CA VAL A 430 -3.03 8.41 17.54
C VAL A 430 -1.57 8.87 17.56
N ARG A 431 -0.83 8.52 16.50
CA ARG A 431 0.53 8.99 16.26
C ARG A 431 0.50 10.36 15.57
N MET A 432 1.23 11.32 16.06
CA MET A 432 1.48 12.58 15.39
C MET A 432 2.51 12.37 14.26
N GLU A 433 2.19 12.83 13.05
CA GLU A 433 3.01 12.61 11.85
C GLU A 433 3.63 13.87 11.29
N VAL A 434 2.85 14.95 11.27
CA VAL A 434 3.25 16.21 10.66
C VAL A 434 2.76 17.36 11.50
N HIS A 435 3.63 18.34 11.71
CA HIS A 435 3.26 19.65 12.24
C HIS A 435 3.38 20.69 11.13
N ASP A 436 2.28 21.40 10.85
CA ASP A 436 2.21 22.43 9.81
C ASP A 436 1.53 23.70 10.35
N GLY A 437 2.30 24.74 10.55
CA GLY A 437 1.82 25.98 11.16
C GLY A 437 1.22 25.75 12.54
N ASN A 438 -0.06 26.06 12.70
CA ASN A 438 -0.80 25.87 13.96
C ASN A 438 -1.52 24.51 14.06
N HIS A 439 -1.28 23.60 13.10
CA HIS A 439 -1.97 22.32 13.05
C HIS A 439 -1.00 21.15 13.21
N THR A 440 -1.39 20.19 14.02
CA THR A 440 -0.70 18.91 14.13
C THR A 440 -1.60 17.82 13.58
N PHE A 441 -1.12 17.08 12.59
CA PHE A 441 -1.83 15.98 11.97
C PHE A 441 -1.35 14.66 12.55
N GLY A 442 -2.31 13.85 12.95
CA GLY A 442 -2.04 12.53 13.48
C GLY A 442 -3.04 11.50 12.98
N ARG A 443 -2.68 10.25 13.09
CA ARG A 443 -3.54 9.11 12.80
C ARG A 443 -3.14 7.87 13.58
N GLN A 444 -4.05 6.93 13.66
CA GLN A 444 -3.79 5.61 14.22
C GLN A 444 -2.93 4.78 13.24
N MET A 445 -2.07 3.91 13.79
CA MET A 445 -1.27 3.00 12.96
C MET A 445 -2.20 2.07 12.17
N GLY A 446 -1.88 1.85 10.90
CA GLY A 446 -2.65 1.00 10.01
C GLY A 446 -3.98 1.56 9.53
N SER A 447 -4.45 2.70 10.04
CA SER A 447 -5.65 3.35 9.54
C SER A 447 -5.33 4.27 8.36
N TYR A 448 -6.31 4.46 7.47
CA TYR A 448 -6.21 5.38 6.35
C TYR A 448 -6.87 6.70 6.67
#